data_edd34309696af82c517867baf461147a
#
_entry.id   edd34309696af82c517867baf461147a
#
_cell.length_a   1.000
_cell.length_b   1.000
_cell.length_c   1.000
_cell.angle_alpha   90.00
_cell.angle_beta   90.00
_cell.angle_gamma   90.00
#
_symmetry.space_group_name_H-M   'P 1'
#
loop_
_entity.id
_entity.type
_entity.pdbx_description
1 polymer ?
#
loop_
_entity_poly.entity_id
_entity_poly.type
_entity_poly.pdbx_seq_one_letter_code
_entity_poly.pdbx_strand_id
1 'polypeptide(L)'
;PVHSAEGYLARLIKGGCRVAIAEQTETPEEAKKRGGSKALVARDIVRFVTAGTLTEEALLEPRRANVLAAICEVRGTCGIAACDISTGRMELEECPPERLGAALARLGASEVVAPDGWDASPADCIPRPVSTFSSDGGEARLKAVHGVATLDGFGQFSRAMLAAAGGLIAYLDHVGRGRLPLLLPPVVLGQSAHLAMDEATRASLEILRSEERRVGKECLRLCR
;
A
#
# COMPACT_ATOMS: atom_id res chain seq x y z
N PRO A 1 -19.83 19.39 5.22
CA PRO A 1 -20.82 18.48 4.66
C PRO A 1 -20.11 17.19 4.15
N VAL A 2 -20.73 16.03 4.32
CA VAL A 2 -20.13 14.72 3.97
C VAL A 2 -19.70 14.68 2.51
N HIS A 3 -20.48 15.24 1.59
CA HIS A 3 -20.18 15.32 0.16
C HIS A 3 -18.95 16.15 -0.22
N SER A 4 -18.44 16.97 0.69
CA SER A 4 -17.22 17.77 0.46
C SER A 4 -15.97 17.10 1.06
N ALA A 5 -16.12 15.98 1.78
CA ALA A 5 -15.02 15.34 2.49
C ALA A 5 -13.94 14.83 1.54
N GLU A 6 -14.32 14.27 0.38
CA GLU A 6 -13.39 13.75 -0.62
C GLU A 6 -12.41 14.80 -1.12
N GLY A 7 -12.88 16.02 -1.42
CA GLY A 7 -12.02 17.12 -1.89
C GLY A 7 -11.01 17.58 -0.84
N TYR A 8 -11.36 17.53 0.45
CA TYR A 8 -10.42 17.81 1.55
C TYR A 8 -9.43 16.66 1.73
N LEU A 9 -9.91 15.41 1.68
CA LEU A 9 -9.09 14.21 1.77
C LEU A 9 -8.01 14.22 0.69
N ALA A 10 -8.40 14.47 -0.58
CA ALA A 10 -7.47 14.58 -1.69
C ALA A 10 -6.34 15.56 -1.45
N ARG A 11 -6.67 16.78 -0.96
CA ARG A 11 -5.67 17.81 -0.69
C ARG A 11 -4.74 17.43 0.45
N LEU A 12 -5.26 16.84 1.52
CA LEU A 12 -4.46 16.40 2.66
C LEU A 12 -3.50 15.27 2.27
N ILE A 13 -3.99 14.26 1.54
CA ILE A 13 -3.15 13.14 1.08
C ILE A 13 -2.08 13.61 0.08
N LYS A 14 -2.42 14.49 -0.88
CA LYS A 14 -1.43 15.10 -1.78
C LYS A 14 -0.37 15.93 -1.03
N GLY A 15 -0.74 16.50 0.11
CA GLY A 15 0.18 17.18 1.02
C GLY A 15 1.00 16.25 1.92
N GLY A 16 0.95 14.92 1.71
CA GLY A 16 1.69 13.93 2.50
C GLY A 16 1.09 13.65 3.88
N CYS A 17 -0.15 14.10 4.15
CA CYS A 17 -0.80 13.86 5.42
C CYS A 17 -1.41 12.46 5.50
N ARG A 18 -1.36 11.86 6.69
CA ARG A 18 -2.19 10.70 7.06
C ARG A 18 -3.45 11.19 7.73
N VAL A 19 -4.61 10.73 7.29
CA VAL A 19 -5.91 11.24 7.74
C VAL A 19 -6.65 10.18 8.54
N ALA A 20 -7.09 10.51 9.75
CA ALA A 20 -7.99 9.68 10.53
C ALA A 20 -9.44 10.08 10.25
N ILE A 21 -10.27 9.14 9.82
CA ILE A 21 -11.70 9.34 9.65
C ILE A 21 -12.40 8.87 10.91
N ALA A 22 -13.10 9.79 11.57
CA ALA A 22 -13.90 9.51 12.75
C ALA A 22 -15.38 9.65 12.42
N GLU A 23 -16.18 8.68 12.84
CA GLU A 23 -17.62 8.65 12.67
C GLU A 23 -18.33 8.67 14.03
N GLN A 24 -19.60 9.03 14.02
CA GLN A 24 -20.43 8.96 15.21
C GLN A 24 -20.80 7.51 15.49
N THR A 25 -20.53 7.06 16.71
CA THR A 25 -20.79 5.68 17.15
C THR A 25 -22.09 5.53 17.92
N GLU A 26 -22.75 6.65 18.25
CA GLU A 26 -24.06 6.69 18.91
C GLU A 26 -24.96 7.77 18.29
N THR A 27 -26.25 7.59 18.41
CA THR A 27 -27.22 8.59 18.01
C THR A 27 -27.31 9.74 19.03
N PRO A 28 -27.79 10.95 18.62
CA PRO A 28 -28.01 12.06 19.55
C PRO A 28 -28.97 11.71 20.69
N GLU A 29 -29.91 10.78 20.47
CA GLU A 29 -30.86 10.32 21.47
C GLU A 29 -30.19 9.44 22.53
N GLU A 30 -29.30 8.54 22.11
CA GLU A 30 -28.51 7.71 23.02
C GLU A 30 -27.54 8.55 23.83
N ALA A 31 -26.86 9.53 23.20
CA ALA A 31 -26.01 10.48 23.89
C ALA A 31 -26.79 11.25 25.00
N LYS A 32 -28.01 11.72 24.69
CA LYS A 32 -28.89 12.39 25.68
C LYS A 32 -29.27 11.48 26.82
N LYS A 33 -29.57 10.19 26.55
CA LYS A 33 -29.89 9.20 27.62
C LYS A 33 -28.69 8.96 28.52
N ARG A 34 -27.48 8.96 27.99
CA ARG A 34 -26.24 8.74 28.73
C ARG A 34 -25.81 9.93 29.60
N GLY A 35 -25.95 11.16 29.11
CA GLY A 35 -25.36 12.34 29.77
C GLY A 35 -26.24 13.60 29.75
N GLY A 36 -27.54 13.47 29.46
CA GLY A 36 -28.48 14.59 29.44
C GLY A 36 -28.39 15.46 28.19
N SER A 37 -29.07 16.61 28.20
CA SER A 37 -29.24 17.48 27.03
C SER A 37 -27.93 18.10 26.48
N LYS A 38 -26.86 18.12 27.27
CA LYS A 38 -25.53 18.67 26.91
C LYS A 38 -24.52 17.59 26.55
N ALA A 39 -24.90 16.29 26.50
CA ALA A 39 -24.00 15.23 26.17
C ALA A 39 -23.53 15.33 24.69
N LEU A 40 -22.23 15.29 24.50
CA LEU A 40 -21.65 15.20 23.17
C LEU A 40 -21.79 13.76 22.63
N VAL A 41 -22.15 13.64 21.36
CA VAL A 41 -22.22 12.35 20.66
C VAL A 41 -20.82 11.72 20.60
N ALA A 42 -20.72 10.46 21.01
CA ALA A 42 -19.47 9.71 20.94
C ALA A 42 -19.03 9.54 19.50
N ARG A 43 -17.72 9.64 19.28
CA ARG A 43 -17.07 9.44 17.98
C ARG A 43 -15.87 8.52 18.16
N ASP A 44 -15.64 7.66 17.19
CA ASP A 44 -14.44 6.84 17.15
C ASP A 44 -13.82 6.87 15.75
N ILE A 45 -12.52 6.61 15.70
CA ILE A 45 -11.79 6.50 14.43
C ILE A 45 -12.17 5.18 13.78
N VAL A 46 -12.78 5.23 12.59
CA VAL A 46 -13.21 4.04 11.84
C VAL A 46 -12.15 3.54 10.89
N ARG A 47 -11.31 4.43 10.36
CA ARG A 47 -10.16 4.06 9.52
C ARG A 47 -9.15 5.20 9.43
N PHE A 48 -7.92 4.84 9.03
CA PHE A 48 -6.93 5.79 8.55
C PHE A 48 -6.87 5.74 7.02
N VAL A 49 -6.65 6.88 6.40
CA VAL A 49 -6.43 7.00 4.95
C VAL A 49 -5.03 7.57 4.74
N THR A 50 -4.26 6.90 3.92
CA THR A 50 -2.88 7.22 3.57
C THR A 50 -2.70 7.16 2.06
N ALA A 51 -1.56 7.59 1.53
CA ALA A 51 -1.30 7.59 0.10
C ALA A 51 -1.46 6.19 -0.53
N GLY A 52 -0.97 5.14 0.15
CA GLY A 52 -1.05 3.75 -0.32
C GLY A 52 -2.36 3.04 0.00
N THR A 53 -3.26 3.64 0.81
CA THR A 53 -4.52 3.01 1.23
C THR A 53 -5.76 3.74 0.73
N LEU A 54 -5.61 4.61 -0.28
CA LEU A 54 -6.72 5.25 -0.97
C LEU A 54 -7.57 4.21 -1.74
N THR A 55 -8.87 4.23 -1.49
CA THR A 55 -9.86 3.40 -2.21
C THR A 55 -10.89 4.25 -2.95
N GLU A 56 -10.90 5.54 -2.71
CA GLU A 56 -11.80 6.49 -3.35
C GLU A 56 -11.43 6.68 -4.82
N GLU A 57 -12.27 6.19 -5.74
CA GLU A 57 -12.03 6.21 -7.19
C GLU A 57 -11.73 7.63 -7.73
N ALA A 58 -12.41 8.64 -7.18
CA ALA A 58 -12.18 10.04 -7.56
C ALA A 58 -10.78 10.58 -7.19
N LEU A 59 -10.07 9.89 -6.29
CA LEU A 59 -8.74 10.29 -5.81
C LEU A 59 -7.60 9.48 -6.43
N LEU A 60 -7.93 8.36 -7.09
CA LEU A 60 -6.97 7.50 -7.76
C LEU A 60 -6.64 8.06 -9.15
N GLU A 61 -5.36 7.96 -9.53
CA GLU A 61 -4.97 8.29 -10.90
C GLU A 61 -5.44 7.17 -11.85
N PRO A 62 -6.30 7.47 -12.88
CA PRO A 62 -6.98 6.43 -13.69
C PRO A 62 -6.05 5.47 -14.46
N ARG A 63 -4.75 5.76 -14.49
CA ARG A 63 -3.75 4.98 -15.26
C ARG A 63 -2.58 4.49 -14.43
N ARG A 64 -2.65 4.63 -13.12
CA ARG A 64 -1.59 4.22 -12.21
C ARG A 64 -2.17 3.38 -11.09
N ALA A 65 -1.61 2.20 -10.87
CA ALA A 65 -1.93 1.40 -9.69
C ALA A 65 -1.54 2.15 -8.42
N ASN A 66 -2.38 2.10 -7.40
CA ASN A 66 -2.07 2.66 -6.10
C ASN A 66 -1.45 1.57 -5.21
N VAL A 67 -0.14 1.43 -5.29
CA VAL A 67 0.59 0.35 -4.65
C VAL A 67 1.07 0.76 -3.27
N LEU A 68 0.68 -0.01 -2.26
CA LEU A 68 1.29 -0.05 -0.94
C LEU A 68 2.35 -1.16 -0.92
N ALA A 69 3.56 -0.87 -0.47
CA ALA A 69 4.62 -1.86 -0.32
C ALA A 69 5.08 -1.97 1.13
N ALA A 70 5.46 -3.17 1.53
CA ALA A 70 6.18 -3.44 2.76
C ALA A 70 7.52 -4.10 2.43
N ILE A 71 8.57 -3.66 3.07
CA ILE A 71 9.93 -4.14 2.83
C ILE A 71 10.60 -4.50 4.15
N CYS A 72 11.45 -5.50 4.12
CA CYS A 72 12.34 -5.84 5.23
C CYS A 72 13.53 -6.63 4.74
N GLU A 73 14.55 -6.74 5.57
CA GLU A 73 15.71 -7.58 5.31
C GLU A 73 15.74 -8.76 6.29
N VAL A 74 16.00 -9.95 5.75
CA VAL A 74 16.17 -11.17 6.52
C VAL A 74 17.42 -11.88 6.01
N ARG A 75 18.46 -11.96 6.84
CA ARG A 75 19.73 -12.66 6.52
C ARG A 75 20.37 -12.21 5.19
N GLY A 76 20.42 -10.90 4.96
CA GLY A 76 21.04 -10.31 3.76
C GLY A 76 20.19 -10.40 2.49
N THR A 77 18.92 -10.78 2.59
CA THR A 77 17.95 -10.77 1.48
C THR A 77 16.80 -9.84 1.81
N CYS A 78 16.50 -8.91 0.93
CA CYS A 78 15.33 -8.05 1.06
C CYS A 78 14.08 -8.76 0.56
N GLY A 79 13.05 -8.78 1.40
CA GLY A 79 11.69 -9.18 1.03
C GLY A 79 10.85 -7.97 0.71
N ILE A 80 10.03 -8.06 -0.30
CA ILE A 80 9.09 -7.04 -0.75
C ILE A 80 7.71 -7.67 -0.84
N ALA A 81 6.73 -7.08 -0.19
CA ALA A 81 5.32 -7.40 -0.35
C ALA A 81 4.61 -6.15 -0.86
N ALA A 82 3.97 -6.24 -2.02
CA ALA A 82 3.25 -5.14 -2.63
C ALA A 82 1.77 -5.48 -2.79
N CYS A 83 0.90 -4.52 -2.55
CA CYS A 83 -0.54 -4.68 -2.71
C CYS A 83 -1.17 -3.44 -3.35
N ASP A 84 -1.99 -3.66 -4.36
CA ASP A 84 -2.96 -2.68 -4.84
C ASP A 84 -4.30 -2.97 -4.16
N ILE A 85 -4.68 -2.11 -3.21
CA ILE A 85 -5.89 -2.30 -2.40
C ILE A 85 -7.16 -2.23 -3.24
N SER A 86 -7.15 -1.49 -4.35
CA SER A 86 -8.32 -1.31 -5.21
C SER A 86 -8.69 -2.60 -5.95
N THR A 87 -7.68 -3.40 -6.30
CA THR A 87 -7.85 -4.68 -7.01
C THR A 87 -7.70 -5.90 -6.10
N GLY A 88 -7.12 -5.71 -4.93
CA GLY A 88 -6.73 -6.79 -4.02
C GLY A 88 -5.50 -7.57 -4.46
N ARG A 89 -4.86 -7.20 -5.59
CA ARG A 89 -3.68 -7.91 -6.10
C ARG A 89 -2.51 -7.77 -5.15
N MET A 90 -1.94 -8.90 -4.77
CA MET A 90 -0.79 -9.00 -3.88
C MET A 90 0.38 -9.69 -4.60
N GLU A 91 1.54 -9.07 -4.54
CA GLU A 91 2.77 -9.56 -5.15
C GLU A 91 3.87 -9.67 -4.09
N LEU A 92 4.61 -10.77 -4.13
CA LEU A 92 5.75 -11.02 -3.25
C LEU A 92 7.00 -11.22 -4.08
N GLU A 93 8.08 -10.58 -3.67
CA GLU A 93 9.38 -10.63 -4.35
C GLU A 93 10.49 -10.64 -3.30
N GLU A 94 11.62 -11.22 -3.68
CA GLU A 94 12.86 -11.06 -2.93
C GLU A 94 13.98 -10.56 -3.85
N CYS A 95 14.87 -9.78 -3.31
CA CYS A 95 16.03 -9.29 -4.04
C CYS A 95 17.23 -9.07 -3.10
N PRO A 96 18.46 -9.02 -3.62
CA PRO A 96 19.58 -8.56 -2.83
C PRO A 96 19.44 -7.06 -2.53
N PRO A 97 20.01 -6.55 -1.42
CA PRO A 97 19.84 -5.17 -0.97
C PRO A 97 20.16 -4.12 -2.05
N GLU A 98 21.16 -4.39 -2.90
CA GLU A 98 21.57 -3.48 -3.97
C GLU A 98 20.50 -3.28 -5.05
N ARG A 99 19.55 -4.21 -5.16
CA ARG A 99 18.43 -4.14 -6.12
C ARG A 99 17.12 -3.60 -5.52
N LEU A 100 17.08 -3.36 -4.22
CA LEU A 100 15.85 -2.91 -3.55
C LEU A 100 15.33 -1.60 -4.16
N GLY A 101 16.20 -0.61 -4.40
CA GLY A 101 15.81 0.66 -5.01
C GLY A 101 15.19 0.49 -6.39
N ALA A 102 15.78 -0.36 -7.24
CA ALA A 102 15.25 -0.64 -8.57
C ALA A 102 13.89 -1.38 -8.52
N ALA A 103 13.72 -2.31 -7.58
CA ALA A 103 12.47 -3.02 -7.37
C ALA A 103 11.35 -2.07 -6.92
N LEU A 104 11.62 -1.17 -5.96
CA LEU A 104 10.67 -0.16 -5.52
C LEU A 104 10.32 0.84 -6.61
N ALA A 105 11.29 1.30 -7.39
CA ALA A 105 11.06 2.17 -8.54
C ALA A 105 10.17 1.49 -9.61
N ARG A 106 10.38 0.18 -9.85
CA ARG A 106 9.53 -0.61 -10.75
C ARG A 106 8.09 -0.70 -10.26
N LEU A 107 7.89 -0.95 -8.97
CA LEU A 107 6.57 -1.02 -8.35
C LEU A 107 5.84 0.34 -8.38
N GLY A 108 6.59 1.44 -8.35
CA GLY A 108 6.02 2.77 -8.27
C GLY A 108 5.13 2.95 -7.04
N ALA A 109 5.56 2.36 -5.91
CA ALA A 109 4.78 2.37 -4.68
C ALA A 109 4.45 3.79 -4.24
N SER A 110 3.18 4.03 -3.92
CA SER A 110 2.69 5.31 -3.39
C SER A 110 3.03 5.47 -1.91
N GLU A 111 3.30 4.36 -1.25
CA GLU A 111 3.64 4.31 0.17
C GLU A 111 4.46 3.05 0.46
N VAL A 112 5.48 3.17 1.28
CA VAL A 112 6.36 2.06 1.67
C VAL A 112 6.44 1.99 3.19
N VAL A 113 6.24 0.80 3.75
CA VAL A 113 6.42 0.54 5.18
C VAL A 113 7.64 -0.35 5.42
N ALA A 114 8.37 -0.08 6.48
CA ALA A 114 9.59 -0.80 6.82
C ALA A 114 9.71 -1.03 8.34
N PRO A 115 10.55 -1.96 8.81
CA PRO A 115 10.84 -2.12 10.22
C PRO A 115 11.45 -0.85 10.81
N ASP A 116 10.99 -0.48 12.00
CA ASP A 116 11.58 0.64 12.75
C ASP A 116 13.05 0.37 13.08
N GLY A 117 13.89 1.39 12.92
CA GLY A 117 15.33 1.28 13.19
C GLY A 117 16.13 0.48 12.14
N TRP A 118 15.58 0.19 10.97
CA TRP A 118 16.33 -0.41 9.87
C TRP A 118 17.07 0.66 9.05
N ASP A 119 18.38 0.78 9.26
CA ASP A 119 19.23 1.84 8.70
C ASP A 119 19.29 1.84 7.16
N ALA A 120 19.11 0.67 6.52
CA ALA A 120 19.10 0.55 5.07
C ALA A 120 17.72 0.84 4.44
N SER A 121 16.72 1.23 5.24
CA SER A 121 15.42 1.59 4.70
C SER A 121 15.49 2.90 3.89
N PRO A 122 14.76 3.02 2.78
CA PRO A 122 14.60 4.30 2.09
C PRO A 122 14.07 5.40 3.03
N ALA A 123 14.51 6.65 2.80
CA ALA A 123 14.22 7.78 3.70
C ALA A 123 12.72 8.07 3.91
N ASP A 124 11.89 7.75 2.90
CA ASP A 124 10.45 8.04 2.93
C ASP A 124 9.59 6.87 3.43
N CYS A 125 10.22 5.82 4.03
CA CYS A 125 9.47 4.69 4.56
C CYS A 125 8.75 5.04 5.86
N ILE A 126 7.56 4.46 6.04
CA ILE A 126 6.83 4.54 7.30
C ILE A 126 7.35 3.47 8.24
N PRO A 127 7.93 3.85 9.39
CA PRO A 127 8.44 2.89 10.36
C PRO A 127 7.28 2.14 11.03
N ARG A 128 7.44 0.82 11.17
CA ARG A 128 6.50 -0.05 11.88
C ARG A 128 7.24 -0.97 12.85
N PRO A 129 6.59 -1.43 13.92
CA PRO A 129 7.23 -2.30 14.88
C PRO A 129 7.90 -3.50 14.22
N VAL A 130 9.16 -3.76 14.54
CA VAL A 130 9.95 -4.89 13.99
C VAL A 130 9.22 -6.24 14.17
N SER A 131 8.48 -6.40 15.27
CA SER A 131 7.72 -7.62 15.56
C SER A 131 6.67 -7.96 14.51
N THR A 132 6.24 -6.98 13.68
CA THR A 132 5.28 -7.22 12.60
C THR A 132 5.93 -7.86 11.37
N PHE A 133 7.27 -7.75 11.23
CA PHE A 133 8.07 -8.29 10.13
C PHE A 133 8.72 -9.64 10.51
N SER A 134 7.98 -10.54 11.05
CA SER A 134 8.44 -11.89 11.38
C SER A 134 7.94 -12.88 10.31
N SER A 135 8.81 -13.79 9.84
CA SER A 135 8.43 -14.79 8.83
C SER A 135 7.32 -15.71 9.31
N ASP A 136 7.39 -16.17 10.55
CA ASP A 136 6.38 -17.06 11.13
C ASP A 136 5.04 -16.32 11.33
N GLY A 137 5.11 -15.07 11.79
CA GLY A 137 3.93 -14.20 11.90
C GLY A 137 3.33 -13.85 10.55
N GLY A 138 4.15 -13.67 9.52
CA GLY A 138 3.70 -13.43 8.15
C GLY A 138 2.99 -14.64 7.55
N GLU A 139 3.55 -15.82 7.74
CA GLU A 139 2.93 -17.06 7.32
C GLU A 139 1.56 -17.27 8.00
N ALA A 140 1.50 -17.07 9.31
CA ALA A 140 0.25 -17.19 10.07
C ALA A 140 -0.82 -16.19 9.59
N ARG A 141 -0.43 -14.93 9.33
CA ARG A 141 -1.36 -13.91 8.80
C ARG A 141 -1.85 -14.23 7.40
N LEU A 142 -0.97 -14.67 6.49
CA LEU A 142 -1.37 -15.09 5.16
C LEU A 142 -2.36 -16.24 5.20
N LYS A 143 -2.10 -17.27 6.03
CA LYS A 143 -3.02 -18.40 6.23
C LYS A 143 -4.38 -17.92 6.76
N ALA A 144 -4.38 -17.02 7.73
CA ALA A 144 -5.61 -16.48 8.31
C ALA A 144 -6.43 -15.67 7.30
N VAL A 145 -5.77 -14.81 6.52
CA VAL A 145 -6.42 -13.96 5.50
C VAL A 145 -7.09 -14.81 4.42
N HIS A 146 -6.43 -15.88 3.99
CA HIS A 146 -6.95 -16.74 2.91
C HIS A 146 -7.74 -17.95 3.39
N GLY A 147 -7.84 -18.16 4.71
CA GLY A 147 -8.59 -19.28 5.29
C GLY A 147 -7.98 -20.66 4.96
N VAL A 148 -6.65 -20.74 4.79
CA VAL A 148 -5.95 -21.96 4.38
C VAL A 148 -5.08 -22.53 5.48
N ALA A 149 -4.90 -23.85 5.49
CA ALA A 149 -4.01 -24.53 6.46
C ALA A 149 -2.53 -24.43 6.06
N THR A 150 -2.24 -24.44 4.75
CA THR A 150 -0.89 -24.33 4.18
C THR A 150 -0.85 -23.32 3.07
N LEU A 151 0.32 -22.77 2.76
CA LEU A 151 0.53 -21.83 1.64
C LEU A 151 1.05 -22.51 0.36
N ASP A 152 1.24 -23.84 0.37
CA ASP A 152 1.85 -24.58 -0.74
C ASP A 152 1.13 -24.39 -2.08
N GLY A 153 -0.18 -24.19 -2.04
CA GLY A 153 -1.00 -23.91 -3.23
C GLY A 153 -0.75 -22.53 -3.87
N PHE A 154 -0.11 -21.61 -3.16
CA PHE A 154 0.16 -20.25 -3.68
C PHE A 154 1.61 -20.11 -4.19
N GLY A 155 2.47 -21.07 -3.94
CA GLY A 155 3.87 -21.07 -4.35
C GLY A 155 4.84 -21.25 -3.18
N GLN A 156 6.13 -21.05 -3.48
CA GLN A 156 7.17 -21.13 -2.45
C GLN A 156 7.56 -19.72 -2.02
N PHE A 157 7.54 -19.51 -0.71
CA PHE A 157 7.84 -18.21 -0.11
C PHE A 157 9.13 -18.30 0.70
N SER A 158 10.04 -17.37 0.45
CA SER A 158 11.21 -17.21 1.30
C SER A 158 10.83 -16.57 2.64
N ARG A 159 11.73 -16.68 3.62
CA ARG A 159 11.54 -16.02 4.92
C ARG A 159 11.42 -14.51 4.80
N ALA A 160 12.15 -13.90 3.86
CA ALA A 160 12.09 -12.47 3.61
C ALA A 160 10.74 -12.05 3.03
N MET A 161 10.21 -12.80 2.05
CA MET A 161 8.87 -12.58 1.49
C MET A 161 7.79 -12.70 2.57
N LEU A 162 7.83 -13.74 3.41
CA LEU A 162 6.86 -13.93 4.49
C LEU A 162 6.93 -12.81 5.52
N ALA A 163 8.13 -12.36 5.89
CA ALA A 163 8.31 -11.26 6.83
C ALA A 163 7.73 -9.95 6.27
N ALA A 164 8.01 -9.62 5.00
CA ALA A 164 7.44 -8.46 4.34
C ALA A 164 5.91 -8.54 4.25
N ALA A 165 5.35 -9.71 3.88
CA ALA A 165 3.91 -9.95 3.86
C ALA A 165 3.27 -9.75 5.25
N GLY A 166 3.97 -10.18 6.29
CA GLY A 166 3.56 -9.97 7.69
C GLY A 166 3.43 -8.49 8.04
N GLY A 167 4.43 -7.69 7.65
CA GLY A 167 4.44 -6.24 7.82
C GLY A 167 3.31 -5.55 7.05
N LEU A 168 3.10 -5.94 5.79
CA LEU A 168 2.03 -5.42 4.93
C LEU A 168 0.64 -5.66 5.53
N ILE A 169 0.34 -6.93 5.87
CA ILE A 169 -0.98 -7.30 6.42
C ILE A 169 -1.21 -6.61 7.77
N ALA A 170 -0.19 -6.57 8.64
CA ALA A 170 -0.29 -5.89 9.92
C ALA A 170 -0.54 -4.37 9.76
N TYR A 171 0.05 -3.76 8.73
CA TYR A 171 -0.21 -2.35 8.43
C TYR A 171 -1.63 -2.12 7.92
N LEU A 172 -2.10 -2.96 6.99
CA LEU A 172 -3.48 -2.90 6.49
C LEU A 172 -4.50 -3.09 7.62
N ASP A 173 -4.26 -4.03 8.52
CA ASP A 173 -5.10 -4.26 9.70
C ASP A 173 -5.14 -3.03 10.62
N HIS A 174 -3.98 -2.42 10.87
CA HIS A 174 -3.88 -1.21 11.67
C HIS A 174 -4.64 -0.04 11.04
N VAL A 175 -4.46 0.19 9.74
CA VAL A 175 -5.10 1.29 9.01
C VAL A 175 -6.61 1.07 8.89
N GLY A 176 -7.03 -0.16 8.64
CA GLY A 176 -8.42 -0.58 8.56
C GLY A 176 -9.11 -0.77 9.90
N ARG A 177 -8.40 -0.61 11.03
CA ARG A 177 -8.95 -0.82 12.38
C ARG A 177 -9.57 -2.21 12.55
N GLY A 178 -8.83 -3.25 12.15
CA GLY A 178 -9.31 -4.63 12.18
C GLY A 178 -10.15 -5.05 10.97
N ARG A 179 -10.34 -4.16 9.99
CA ARG A 179 -11.04 -4.46 8.74
C ARG A 179 -10.03 -4.52 7.60
N LEU A 180 -9.64 -5.75 7.24
CA LEU A 180 -8.77 -5.96 6.10
C LEU A 180 -9.54 -5.79 4.77
N PRO A 181 -8.93 -5.17 3.75
CA PRO A 181 -9.47 -5.20 2.40
C PRO A 181 -9.45 -6.64 1.86
N LEU A 182 -10.20 -6.87 0.77
CA LEU A 182 -10.07 -8.13 0.05
C LEU A 182 -8.67 -8.24 -0.53
N LEU A 183 -7.94 -9.29 -0.15
CA LEU A 183 -6.63 -9.62 -0.70
C LEU A 183 -6.75 -10.90 -1.53
N LEU A 184 -6.30 -10.84 -2.76
CA LEU A 184 -6.18 -12.01 -3.62
C LEU A 184 -4.98 -12.87 -3.20
N PRO A 185 -4.97 -14.16 -3.55
CA PRO A 185 -3.81 -15.01 -3.31
C PRO A 185 -2.51 -14.38 -3.80
N PRO A 186 -1.44 -14.41 -3.00
CA PRO A 186 -0.19 -13.76 -3.36
C PRO A 186 0.47 -14.42 -4.56
N VAL A 187 1.00 -13.60 -5.48
CA VAL A 187 1.78 -14.03 -6.63
C VAL A 187 3.25 -13.78 -6.35
N VAL A 188 4.07 -14.84 -6.45
CA VAL A 188 5.52 -14.72 -6.32
C VAL A 188 6.12 -14.25 -7.66
N LEU A 189 6.80 -13.11 -7.62
CA LEU A 189 7.53 -12.62 -8.78
C LEU A 189 8.96 -13.19 -8.77
N GLY A 190 9.30 -13.95 -9.83
CA GLY A 190 10.66 -14.48 -10.00
C GLY A 190 11.64 -13.37 -10.37
N GLN A 191 12.89 -13.46 -9.88
CA GLN A 191 13.95 -12.48 -10.18
C GLN A 191 14.24 -12.32 -11.68
N SER A 192 13.95 -13.32 -12.49
CA SER A 192 14.11 -13.31 -13.95
C SER A 192 12.91 -12.79 -14.73
N ALA A 193 11.78 -12.51 -14.05
CA ALA A 193 10.54 -12.10 -14.69
C ALA A 193 10.58 -10.64 -15.20
N HIS A 194 11.53 -9.84 -14.74
CA HIS A 194 11.62 -8.42 -15.06
C HIS A 194 13.03 -7.97 -15.40
N LEU A 195 13.14 -7.07 -16.38
CA LEU A 195 14.38 -6.36 -16.65
C LEU A 195 14.66 -5.36 -15.53
N ALA A 196 15.80 -5.49 -14.87
CA ALA A 196 16.21 -4.54 -13.83
C ALA A 196 16.62 -3.20 -14.48
N MET A 197 15.87 -2.16 -14.19
CA MET A 197 16.15 -0.79 -14.60
C MET A 197 16.03 0.13 -13.41
N ASP A 198 16.99 1.02 -13.22
CA ASP A 198 16.89 2.08 -12.21
C ASP A 198 15.87 3.16 -12.63
N GLU A 199 15.55 4.05 -11.71
CA GLU A 199 14.57 5.11 -11.92
C GLU A 199 15.00 6.07 -13.04
N ALA A 200 16.29 6.44 -13.09
CA ALA A 200 16.83 7.34 -14.10
C ALA A 200 16.74 6.73 -15.52
N THR A 201 17.07 5.45 -15.64
CA THR A 201 16.95 4.70 -16.91
C THR A 201 15.49 4.60 -17.36
N ARG A 202 14.55 4.32 -16.45
CA ARG A 202 13.12 4.26 -16.77
C ARG A 202 12.56 5.62 -17.21
N ALA A 203 12.99 6.70 -16.55
CA ALA A 203 12.61 8.05 -16.93
C ALA A 203 13.18 8.42 -18.31
N SER A 204 14.46 8.12 -18.56
CA SER A 204 15.14 8.38 -19.84
C SER A 204 14.55 7.61 -21.01
N LEU A 205 14.07 6.39 -20.77
CA LEU A 205 13.42 5.56 -21.78
C LEU A 205 11.94 5.87 -21.98
N GLU A 206 11.39 6.82 -21.20
CA GLU A 206 9.98 7.25 -21.25
C GLU A 206 8.95 6.11 -21.22
N ILE A 207 9.28 5.00 -20.53
CA ILE A 207 8.45 3.77 -20.52
C ILE A 207 7.04 4.04 -19.97
N LEU A 208 6.92 4.99 -19.04
CA LEU A 208 5.65 5.34 -18.39
C LEU A 208 5.01 6.63 -18.94
N ARG A 209 5.79 7.50 -19.56
CA ARG A 209 5.35 8.78 -20.13
C ARG A 209 6.17 9.06 -21.38
N SER A 210 5.58 8.96 -22.55
CA SER A 210 6.19 9.44 -23.78
C SER A 210 5.77 10.90 -24.03
N GLU A 211 6.74 11.81 -24.12
CA GLU A 211 6.50 13.17 -24.57
C GLU A 211 6.15 13.21 -26.06
N GLU A 212 6.65 12.26 -26.85
CA GLU A 212 6.37 12.17 -28.30
C GLU A 212 4.90 11.89 -28.64
N ARG A 213 4.10 11.35 -27.70
CA ARG A 213 2.64 11.23 -27.89
C ARG A 213 1.92 12.58 -28.07
N ARG A 214 2.54 13.69 -27.71
CA ARG A 214 2.02 15.03 -27.98
C ARG A 214 2.30 15.49 -29.41
N VAL A 215 3.43 15.12 -29.99
CA VAL A 215 3.83 15.51 -31.35
C VAL A 215 2.97 14.80 -32.41
N GLY A 216 2.62 13.52 -32.20
CA GLY A 216 1.79 12.77 -33.15
C GLY A 216 0.35 13.27 -33.30
N LYS A 217 -0.18 14.04 -32.35
CA LYS A 217 -1.52 14.66 -32.48
C LYS A 217 -1.52 15.96 -33.28
N GLU A 218 -0.39 16.61 -33.38
CA GLU A 218 -0.28 17.87 -34.15
C GLU A 218 -0.02 17.60 -35.64
N CYS A 219 0.67 16.48 -35.98
CA CYS A 219 0.86 16.08 -37.38
C CYS A 219 -0.45 15.76 -38.13
N LEU A 220 -1.47 15.25 -37.43
CA LEU A 220 -2.79 14.93 -38.04
C LEU A 220 -3.62 16.18 -38.38
N ARG A 221 -3.24 17.37 -37.92
CA ARG A 221 -3.91 18.64 -38.24
C ARG A 221 -3.30 19.37 -39.44
N LEU A 222 -2.11 18.99 -39.88
CA LEU A 222 -1.41 19.63 -41.01
C LEU A 222 -1.58 18.88 -42.34
N CYS A 223 -2.27 17.73 -42.35
CA CYS A 223 -2.57 16.96 -43.55
C CYS A 223 -4.05 17.05 -43.94
N ARG A 224 -4.60 18.27 -43.94
CA ARG A 224 -5.88 18.61 -44.59
C ARG A 224 -5.73 19.81 -45.45
#